data_fc008670d74096443db8ba40887e5066
#
_entry.id   fc008670d74096443db8ba40887e5066
#
_cell.length_a   1.000
_cell.length_b   1.000
_cell.length_c   1.000
_cell.angle_alpha   90.00
_cell.angle_beta   90.00
_cell.angle_gamma   90.00
#
_symmetry.space_group_name_H-M   'P 1'
#
loop_
_entity.id
_entity.type
_entity.pdbx_description
1 polymer ?
#
loop_
_entity_poly.entity_id
_entity_poly.type
_entity_poly.pdbx_seq_one_letter_code
_entity_poly.pdbx_strand_id
1 'polypeptide(L)'
;KKGMQGVSEGYTEDVGVQHVLLNVDLADMVSTSARSGYVPYTYKGKTYYFQDMIALEQTIRYLNGWDNDNPYGWHSRSVTLVLLMSWKDELSYLIHPDARKKGAASYYTLNMQEENARDTFEALFCYMGEKMGDHKSLVSNWTLGNEVNSCRMWNYSGNMSLSENAANYAKAFQLLYQGVKRTASTSKVFISLDHCWNKADAGFSGKAFLDEFASYMNQTAGWMDWNVNYHPYSQPLTRNEFWSDNGNTVSGTGTGYISMKNIQILTDYLESLEASYGKTEGSIRVIIGELGYTAKAGQKDEDTQAAALGYGYYIAMFNSRIDAYIVRAYVDDSEETSSGLYLGLFDRSYYKKKSYDVYKHLDTVQSLDYMNPYLSLVGAGSWESVIPGFDAGKLPAVDF
;
A
#
# COMPACT_ATOMS: atom_id res chain seq x y z
N LYS A 1 4.99 -0.23 -11.89
CA LYS A 1 6.41 -0.01 -11.50
C LYS A 1 6.83 -1.02 -10.44
N LYS A 2 8.10 -1.47 -10.49
CA LYS A 2 8.71 -2.34 -9.48
C LYS A 2 8.93 -1.54 -8.19
N GLY A 3 8.45 -2.03 -7.07
CA GLY A 3 8.47 -1.28 -5.81
C GLY A 3 8.82 -2.12 -4.60
N MET A 4 9.23 -1.43 -3.51
CA MET A 4 9.56 -2.06 -2.23
C MET A 4 9.13 -1.19 -1.05
N GLN A 5 8.73 -1.86 0.03
CA GLN A 5 8.31 -1.23 1.28
C GLN A 5 9.47 -1.15 2.27
N GLY A 6 9.56 -0.05 3.03
CA GLY A 6 10.47 0.08 4.16
C GLY A 6 11.96 0.00 3.82
N VAL A 7 12.37 0.56 2.68
CA VAL A 7 13.76 0.50 2.21
C VAL A 7 14.55 1.77 2.47
N SER A 8 15.87 1.62 2.62
CA SER A 8 16.82 2.73 2.57
C SER A 8 17.22 3.06 1.12
N GLU A 9 17.86 4.20 0.92
CA GLU A 9 18.33 4.64 -0.40
C GLU A 9 19.22 3.60 -1.07
N GLY A 10 20.28 3.13 -0.39
CA GLY A 10 21.22 2.15 -0.95
C GLY A 10 20.54 0.85 -1.40
N TYR A 11 19.47 0.42 -0.71
CA TYR A 11 18.70 -0.76 -1.12
C TYR A 11 17.83 -0.47 -2.34
N THR A 12 17.28 0.75 -2.46
CA THR A 12 16.51 1.13 -3.65
C THR A 12 17.35 1.12 -4.93
N GLU A 13 18.59 1.56 -4.83
CA GLU A 13 19.53 1.57 -5.94
C GLU A 13 20.01 0.16 -6.30
N ASP A 14 20.37 -0.63 -5.28
CA ASP A 14 20.91 -1.97 -5.50
C ASP A 14 19.99 -2.86 -6.33
N VAL A 15 18.68 -2.80 -6.11
CA VAL A 15 17.71 -3.64 -6.84
C VAL A 15 16.82 -2.86 -7.81
N GLY A 16 17.15 -1.61 -8.12
CA GLY A 16 16.47 -0.79 -9.12
C GLY A 16 14.99 -0.53 -8.79
N VAL A 17 14.69 -0.18 -7.53
CA VAL A 17 13.32 0.15 -7.12
C VAL A 17 12.87 1.45 -7.79
N GLN A 18 11.67 1.44 -8.35
CA GLN A 18 11.03 2.60 -8.99
C GLN A 18 9.87 3.17 -8.19
N HIS A 19 9.43 2.46 -7.15
CA HIS A 19 8.32 2.87 -6.29
C HIS A 19 8.62 2.47 -4.83
N VAL A 20 8.61 3.44 -3.94
CA VAL A 20 8.87 3.23 -2.50
C VAL A 20 7.59 3.47 -1.72
N LEU A 21 7.32 2.61 -0.73
CA LEU A 21 6.22 2.78 0.20
C LEU A 21 6.76 2.92 1.62
N LEU A 22 6.30 3.97 2.32
CA LEU A 22 6.68 4.29 3.70
C LEU A 22 5.45 4.40 4.58
N ASN A 23 5.54 3.87 5.78
CA ASN A 23 4.56 4.08 6.83
C ASN A 23 4.85 5.38 7.60
N VAL A 24 3.81 6.16 7.88
CA VAL A 24 3.85 7.38 8.69
C VAL A 24 2.80 7.27 9.78
N ASP A 25 3.24 7.30 11.03
CA ASP A 25 2.33 7.28 12.18
C ASP A 25 1.82 8.69 12.47
N LEU A 26 0.53 8.91 12.28
CA LEU A 26 -0.13 10.19 12.56
C LEU A 26 -0.03 10.59 14.04
N ALA A 27 0.10 9.63 14.95
CA ALA A 27 0.31 9.92 16.36
C ALA A 27 1.68 10.56 16.62
N ASP A 28 2.68 10.33 15.76
CA ASP A 28 3.97 11.03 15.84
C ASP A 28 3.91 12.43 15.24
N MET A 29 2.94 12.70 14.39
CA MET A 29 2.80 13.99 13.71
C MET A 29 2.14 15.07 14.57
N VAL A 30 1.46 14.72 15.66
CA VAL A 30 0.66 15.66 16.48
C VAL A 30 1.21 15.79 17.88
N SER A 31 1.24 17.03 18.40
CA SER A 31 1.45 17.31 19.81
C SER A 31 0.28 18.13 20.37
N THR A 32 -0.10 17.88 21.62
CA THR A 32 -1.13 18.66 22.33
C THR A 32 -0.65 20.03 22.81
N SER A 33 0.67 20.27 22.78
CA SER A 33 1.29 21.52 23.23
C SER A 33 2.60 21.79 22.49
N ALA A 34 3.10 23.02 22.62
CA ALA A 34 4.43 23.40 22.12
C ALA A 34 5.51 22.55 22.77
N ARG A 35 6.36 21.92 21.97
CA ARG A 35 7.54 21.18 22.41
C ARG A 35 8.57 21.08 21.28
N SER A 36 9.81 20.71 21.62
CA SER A 36 10.89 20.52 20.63
C SER A 36 10.49 19.53 19.55
N GLY A 37 10.82 19.82 18.30
CA GLY A 37 10.50 19.01 17.11
C GLY A 37 9.08 19.21 16.58
N TYR A 38 8.28 20.09 17.19
CA TYR A 38 6.93 20.44 16.74
C TYR A 38 6.82 21.95 16.50
N VAL A 39 6.23 22.31 15.39
CA VAL A 39 6.04 23.69 14.96
C VAL A 39 4.56 24.10 15.08
N PRO A 40 4.27 25.36 15.43
CA PRO A 40 2.90 25.86 15.42
C PRO A 40 2.40 25.99 13.98
N TYR A 41 1.20 25.50 13.74
CA TYR A 41 0.47 25.65 12.48
C TYR A 41 -0.91 26.25 12.76
N THR A 42 -1.18 27.42 12.19
CA THR A 42 -2.48 28.09 12.36
C THR A 42 -3.41 27.73 11.21
N TYR A 43 -4.52 27.10 11.52
CA TYR A 43 -5.55 26.72 10.55
C TYR A 43 -6.93 27.13 11.06
N LYS A 44 -7.70 27.85 10.24
CA LYS A 44 -9.04 28.39 10.58
C LYS A 44 -9.08 29.11 11.94
N GLY A 45 -8.02 29.90 12.24
CA GLY A 45 -7.92 30.70 13.48
C GLY A 45 -7.53 29.92 14.75
N LYS A 46 -7.28 28.62 14.66
CA LYS A 46 -6.81 27.76 15.76
C LYS A 46 -5.37 27.35 15.52
N THR A 47 -4.56 27.31 16.58
CA THR A 47 -3.15 26.88 16.50
C THR A 47 -3.04 25.41 16.93
N TYR A 48 -2.38 24.63 16.08
CA TYR A 48 -2.01 23.23 16.29
C TYR A 48 -0.49 23.12 16.36
N TYR A 49 0.01 22.01 16.89
CA TYR A 49 1.45 21.72 16.95
C TYR A 49 1.71 20.42 16.20
N PHE A 50 2.37 20.52 15.06
CA PHE A 50 2.69 19.37 14.22
C PHE A 50 4.20 19.18 14.14
N GLN A 51 4.64 17.93 13.93
CA GLN A 51 6.05 17.61 13.72
C GLN A 51 6.62 18.50 12.60
N ASP A 52 7.87 18.96 12.75
CA ASP A 52 8.49 19.87 11.78
C ASP A 52 8.72 19.29 10.38
N MET A 53 8.63 17.96 10.26
CA MET A 53 8.75 17.19 9.02
C MET A 53 10.07 17.30 8.27
N ILE A 54 11.07 18.01 8.76
CA ILE A 54 12.36 18.21 8.07
C ILE A 54 13.03 16.86 7.79
N ALA A 55 13.11 15.99 8.80
CA ALA A 55 13.71 14.67 8.64
C ALA A 55 12.92 13.77 7.66
N LEU A 56 11.59 13.78 7.76
CA LEU A 56 10.74 13.02 6.84
C LEU A 56 10.85 13.53 5.41
N GLU A 57 10.85 14.85 5.21
CA GLU A 57 11.04 15.47 3.90
C GLU A 57 12.40 15.08 3.28
N GLN A 58 13.47 15.11 4.08
CA GLN A 58 14.79 14.68 3.64
C GLN A 58 14.81 13.21 3.23
N THR A 59 14.24 12.33 4.05
CA THR A 59 14.12 10.90 3.72
C THR A 59 13.36 10.68 2.42
N ILE A 60 12.22 11.37 2.23
CA ILE A 60 11.42 11.25 1.02
C ILE A 60 12.18 11.74 -0.21
N ARG A 61 12.93 12.85 -0.10
CA ARG A 61 13.77 13.36 -1.19
C ARG A 61 14.81 12.33 -1.62
N TYR A 62 15.51 11.76 -0.65
CA TYR A 62 16.46 10.69 -0.89
C TYR A 62 15.82 9.51 -1.64
N LEU A 63 14.73 9.00 -1.12
CA LEU A 63 14.03 7.85 -1.69
C LEU A 63 13.42 8.16 -3.07
N ASN A 64 13.03 9.38 -3.32
CA ASN A 64 12.52 9.86 -4.60
C ASN A 64 13.63 9.99 -5.66
N GLY A 65 14.90 9.99 -5.25
CA GLY A 65 16.05 10.20 -6.13
C GLY A 65 16.31 11.68 -6.43
N TRP A 66 15.92 12.57 -5.51
CA TRP A 66 16.26 13.98 -5.61
C TRP A 66 17.77 14.18 -5.44
N ASP A 67 18.39 14.82 -6.41
CA ASP A 67 19.78 15.26 -6.34
C ASP A 67 19.85 16.76 -6.01
N ASN A 68 20.58 17.12 -4.94
CA ASN A 68 20.80 18.52 -4.58
C ASN A 68 21.59 19.30 -5.65
N ASP A 69 22.43 18.61 -6.43
CA ASP A 69 23.20 19.19 -7.51
C ASP A 69 22.36 19.39 -8.79
N ASN A 70 21.19 18.73 -8.87
CA ASN A 70 20.22 18.92 -9.94
C ASN A 70 18.79 19.10 -9.38
N PRO A 71 18.48 20.26 -8.77
CA PRO A 71 17.16 20.51 -8.18
C PRO A 71 16.01 20.54 -9.20
N TYR A 72 16.33 20.54 -10.50
CA TYR A 72 15.38 20.38 -11.61
C TYR A 72 15.40 18.97 -12.20
N GLY A 73 16.16 18.06 -11.60
CA GLY A 73 16.22 16.64 -11.99
C GLY A 73 14.84 15.98 -11.83
N TRP A 74 14.54 15.08 -12.74
CA TRP A 74 13.31 14.32 -12.72
C TRP A 74 13.33 13.37 -11.51
N HIS A 75 12.29 13.41 -10.70
CA HIS A 75 12.09 12.43 -9.65
C HIS A 75 11.99 11.02 -10.27
N SER A 76 13.01 10.21 -10.07
CA SER A 76 13.10 8.90 -10.71
C SER A 76 12.15 7.89 -10.08
N ARG A 77 11.84 8.03 -8.78
CA ARG A 77 11.02 7.10 -8.01
C ARG A 77 9.71 7.73 -7.54
N SER A 78 8.64 6.95 -7.61
CA SER A 78 7.37 7.31 -6.97
C SER A 78 7.43 6.98 -5.48
N VAL A 79 6.83 7.83 -4.64
CA VAL A 79 6.71 7.59 -3.20
C VAL A 79 5.24 7.51 -2.81
N THR A 80 4.88 6.45 -2.07
CA THR A 80 3.59 6.28 -1.42
C THR A 80 3.77 6.41 0.08
N LEU A 81 2.98 7.25 0.74
CA LEU A 81 2.86 7.26 2.20
C LEU A 81 1.61 6.49 2.62
N VAL A 82 1.77 5.62 3.61
CA VAL A 82 0.66 4.96 4.32
C VAL A 82 0.50 5.64 5.68
N LEU A 83 -0.63 6.29 5.90
CA LEU A 83 -0.91 7.07 7.09
C LEU A 83 -1.63 6.20 8.12
N LEU A 84 -0.98 5.94 9.23
CA LEU A 84 -1.43 5.05 10.29
C LEU A 84 -1.71 5.85 11.57
N MET A 85 -2.52 5.32 12.48
CA MET A 85 -2.78 5.93 13.78
C MET A 85 -2.52 4.93 14.89
N SER A 86 -1.38 5.01 15.55
CA SER A 86 -1.09 4.23 16.75
C SER A 86 -1.68 4.87 18.01
N TRP A 87 -1.61 4.13 19.12
CA TRP A 87 -2.10 4.62 20.40
C TRP A 87 -1.08 5.53 21.10
N LYS A 88 -1.50 6.75 21.45
CA LYS A 88 -0.87 7.58 22.48
C LYS A 88 -1.93 8.08 23.44
N ASP A 89 -1.66 7.99 24.75
CA ASP A 89 -2.67 8.31 25.77
C ASP A 89 -3.19 9.77 25.62
N GLU A 90 -2.30 10.73 25.39
CA GLU A 90 -2.62 12.15 25.19
C GLU A 90 -3.32 12.46 23.87
N LEU A 91 -3.25 11.55 22.90
CA LEU A 91 -3.88 11.67 21.57
C LEU A 91 -5.07 10.73 21.39
N SER A 92 -5.52 10.06 22.46
CA SER A 92 -6.65 9.11 22.36
C SER A 92 -7.95 9.76 21.85
N TYR A 93 -8.09 11.09 21.96
CA TYR A 93 -9.21 11.83 21.39
C TYR A 93 -9.25 11.79 19.85
N LEU A 94 -8.13 11.54 19.20
CA LEU A 94 -8.01 11.37 17.74
C LEU A 94 -8.48 10.00 17.27
N ILE A 95 -8.63 9.02 18.18
CA ILE A 95 -9.15 7.69 17.92
C ILE A 95 -10.67 7.72 18.12
N HIS A 96 -11.42 7.06 17.22
CA HIS A 96 -12.89 6.99 17.33
C HIS A 96 -13.33 6.49 18.71
N PRO A 97 -14.37 7.05 19.33
CA PRO A 97 -14.80 6.68 20.68
C PRO A 97 -14.98 5.18 20.90
N ASP A 98 -15.59 4.47 19.96
CA ASP A 98 -15.81 3.02 20.06
C ASP A 98 -14.51 2.21 19.95
N ALA A 99 -13.46 2.81 19.40
CA ALA A 99 -12.14 2.20 19.22
C ALA A 99 -11.14 2.56 20.34
N ARG A 100 -11.54 3.34 21.35
CA ARG A 100 -10.66 3.77 22.44
C ARG A 100 -10.39 2.65 23.45
N LYS A 101 -9.61 1.66 23.00
CA LYS A 101 -9.15 0.54 23.83
C LYS A 101 -7.66 0.33 23.62
N LYS A 102 -6.85 0.84 24.55
CA LYS A 102 -5.39 0.71 24.53
C LYS A 102 -4.95 -0.76 24.41
N GLY A 103 -4.04 -1.02 23.47
CA GLY A 103 -3.48 -2.35 23.23
C GLY A 103 -4.43 -3.33 22.51
N ALA A 104 -5.53 -2.85 21.94
CA ALA A 104 -6.46 -3.71 21.19
C ALA A 104 -5.90 -4.11 19.81
N ALA A 105 -5.12 -3.24 19.19
CA ALA A 105 -4.46 -3.48 17.90
C ALA A 105 -3.25 -2.55 17.75
N SER A 106 -2.49 -2.72 16.66
CA SER A 106 -1.36 -1.84 16.33
C SER A 106 -1.84 -0.46 15.92
N TYR A 107 -2.92 -0.39 15.12
CA TYR A 107 -3.47 0.85 14.58
C TYR A 107 -4.98 0.95 14.79
N TYR A 108 -5.49 2.18 14.77
CA TYR A 108 -6.85 2.53 15.16
C TYR A 108 -7.53 3.40 14.12
N THR A 109 -8.85 3.29 14.01
CA THR A 109 -9.64 4.14 13.13
C THR A 109 -9.71 5.57 13.66
N LEU A 110 -9.62 6.54 12.74
CA LEU A 110 -9.63 7.96 13.06
C LEU A 110 -11.00 8.42 13.57
N ASN A 111 -11.00 9.41 14.44
CA ASN A 111 -12.23 9.96 15.02
C ASN A 111 -12.82 11.05 14.11
N MET A 112 -13.84 10.70 13.34
CA MET A 112 -14.64 11.66 12.56
C MET A 112 -15.95 12.04 13.25
N GLN A 113 -16.20 11.56 14.47
CA GLN A 113 -17.40 11.84 15.24
C GLN A 113 -17.28 13.18 16.00
N GLU A 114 -16.15 13.41 16.65
CA GLU A 114 -15.91 14.60 17.47
C GLU A 114 -15.26 15.73 16.68
N GLU A 115 -15.78 16.95 16.81
CA GLU A 115 -15.34 18.12 16.05
C GLU A 115 -13.85 18.43 16.23
N ASN A 116 -13.38 18.42 17.49
CA ASN A 116 -11.98 18.70 17.78
C ASN A 116 -11.01 17.75 17.08
N ALA A 117 -11.37 16.48 16.95
CA ALA A 117 -10.57 15.49 16.23
C ALA A 117 -10.61 15.72 14.71
N ARG A 118 -11.79 15.98 14.15
CA ARG A 118 -11.94 16.32 12.72
C ARG A 118 -11.11 17.56 12.35
N ASP A 119 -11.21 18.61 13.16
CA ASP A 119 -10.45 19.87 12.95
C ASP A 119 -8.94 19.60 12.98
N THR A 120 -8.48 18.75 13.92
CA THR A 120 -7.07 18.40 14.03
C THR A 120 -6.59 17.63 12.79
N PHE A 121 -7.36 16.66 12.31
CA PHE A 121 -7.00 15.93 11.09
C PHE A 121 -7.08 16.78 9.84
N GLU A 122 -8.09 17.64 9.72
CA GLU A 122 -8.18 18.58 8.60
C GLU A 122 -6.94 19.49 8.53
N ALA A 123 -6.56 20.09 9.68
CA ALA A 123 -5.37 20.92 9.78
C ALA A 123 -4.08 20.11 9.48
N LEU A 124 -3.95 18.89 10.02
CA LEU A 124 -2.79 18.05 9.81
C LEU A 124 -2.62 17.66 8.34
N PHE A 125 -3.68 17.23 7.68
CA PHE A 125 -3.61 16.82 6.26
C PHE A 125 -3.32 18.02 5.35
N CYS A 126 -3.83 19.21 5.66
CA CYS A 126 -3.43 20.44 4.97
C CYS A 126 -1.94 20.75 5.18
N TYR A 127 -1.44 20.66 6.41
CA TYR A 127 -0.04 20.87 6.72
C TYR A 127 0.88 19.86 6.00
N MET A 128 0.53 18.57 6.02
CA MET A 128 1.28 17.54 5.32
C MET A 128 1.29 17.77 3.79
N GLY A 129 0.15 18.13 3.21
CA GLY A 129 0.05 18.48 1.79
C GLY A 129 0.93 19.67 1.44
N GLU A 130 0.94 20.73 2.24
CA GLU A 130 1.79 21.92 2.04
C GLU A 130 3.29 21.59 2.12
N LYS A 131 3.68 20.65 3.00
CA LYS A 131 5.09 20.27 3.17
C LYS A 131 5.62 19.34 2.08
N MET A 132 4.80 18.41 1.58
CA MET A 132 5.27 17.31 0.76
C MET A 132 4.61 17.23 -0.61
N GLY A 133 3.54 17.99 -0.85
CA GLY A 133 2.73 17.87 -2.07
C GLY A 133 3.01 18.94 -3.12
N ASP A 134 3.20 20.20 -2.70
CA ASP A 134 3.32 21.33 -3.61
C ASP A 134 4.63 21.28 -4.43
N HIS A 135 4.86 22.17 -5.33
CA HIS A 135 6.01 22.38 -6.24
C HIS A 135 7.15 21.35 -6.20
N LYS A 136 7.23 20.59 -5.13
CA LYS A 136 8.22 19.56 -4.86
C LYS A 136 7.81 18.20 -5.41
N SER A 137 6.50 17.93 -5.58
CA SER A 137 5.92 16.64 -6.04
C SER A 137 6.54 15.40 -5.37
N LEU A 138 6.92 15.53 -4.07
CA LEU A 138 7.70 14.52 -3.36
C LEU A 138 6.92 13.22 -3.14
N VAL A 139 5.61 13.35 -2.84
CA VAL A 139 4.73 12.23 -2.57
C VAL A 139 3.74 12.06 -3.71
N SER A 140 3.84 10.93 -4.41
CA SER A 140 2.96 10.62 -5.53
C SER A 140 1.60 10.09 -5.06
N ASN A 141 1.60 9.32 -4.00
CA ASN A 141 0.41 8.60 -3.52
C ASN A 141 0.29 8.69 -1.99
N TRP A 142 -0.95 8.77 -1.53
CA TRP A 142 -1.32 8.84 -0.12
C TRP A 142 -2.33 7.75 0.18
N THR A 143 -2.01 6.82 1.05
CA THR A 143 -2.90 5.75 1.50
C THR A 143 -3.35 6.04 2.93
N LEU A 144 -4.65 6.02 3.18
CA LEU A 144 -5.18 6.21 4.54
C LEU A 144 -5.44 4.85 5.19
N GLY A 145 -4.77 4.62 6.32
CA GLY A 145 -4.86 3.38 7.08
C GLY A 145 -4.16 2.20 6.40
N ASN A 146 -4.09 1.09 7.10
CA ASN A 146 -3.63 -0.20 6.60
C ASN A 146 -4.75 -1.21 6.71
N GLU A 147 -5.06 -1.92 5.60
CA GLU A 147 -6.05 -3.01 5.57
C GLU A 147 -7.33 -2.68 6.35
N VAL A 148 -8.00 -1.59 5.97
CA VAL A 148 -9.05 -0.96 6.78
C VAL A 148 -10.29 -1.84 7.00
N ASN A 149 -10.48 -2.86 6.18
CA ASN A 149 -11.47 -3.91 6.38
C ASN A 149 -11.07 -4.90 7.50
N SER A 150 -9.77 -5.07 7.79
CA SER A 150 -9.22 -5.86 8.89
C SER A 150 -9.30 -5.10 10.23
N CYS A 151 -10.51 -4.70 10.58
CA CYS A 151 -10.81 -3.74 11.65
C CYS A 151 -10.58 -4.26 13.07
N ARG A 152 -10.14 -5.50 13.26
CA ARG A 152 -9.73 -6.05 14.56
C ARG A 152 -8.22 -6.14 14.71
N MET A 153 -7.46 -5.91 13.66
CA MET A 153 -6.01 -6.07 13.66
C MET A 153 -5.28 -4.81 13.21
N TRP A 154 -5.61 -4.26 12.03
CA TRP A 154 -4.82 -3.21 11.40
C TRP A 154 -5.48 -1.82 11.37
N ASN A 155 -6.79 -1.75 11.65
CA ASN A 155 -7.53 -0.48 11.74
C ASN A 155 -8.66 -0.63 12.76
N TYR A 156 -8.30 -0.84 14.04
CA TYR A 156 -9.24 -1.18 15.08
C TYR A 156 -10.39 -0.18 15.19
N SER A 157 -11.60 -0.67 15.03
CA SER A 157 -12.83 0.14 15.03
C SER A 157 -13.82 -0.21 16.16
N GLY A 158 -13.40 -1.01 17.15
CA GLY A 158 -14.26 -1.41 18.25
C GLY A 158 -15.47 -2.22 17.78
N ASN A 159 -16.65 -1.78 18.18
CA ASN A 159 -17.92 -2.45 17.86
C ASN A 159 -18.71 -1.77 16.73
N MET A 160 -18.08 -0.87 15.97
CA MET A 160 -18.73 -0.24 14.83
C MET A 160 -19.24 -1.29 13.84
N SER A 161 -20.46 -1.08 13.33
CA SER A 161 -20.97 -1.85 12.19
C SER A 161 -20.15 -1.56 10.93
N LEU A 162 -20.29 -2.38 9.90
CA LEU A 162 -19.65 -2.18 8.61
C LEU A 162 -19.95 -0.79 8.03
N SER A 163 -21.21 -0.41 7.99
CA SER A 163 -21.67 0.86 7.43
C SER A 163 -21.15 2.07 8.22
N GLU A 164 -21.18 2.00 9.56
CA GLU A 164 -20.62 3.06 10.42
C GLU A 164 -19.12 3.22 10.24
N ASN A 165 -18.36 2.11 10.18
CA ASN A 165 -16.92 2.14 9.99
C ASN A 165 -16.56 2.68 8.61
N ALA A 166 -17.20 2.20 7.55
CA ALA A 166 -16.96 2.67 6.19
C ALA A 166 -17.32 4.15 6.02
N ALA A 167 -18.43 4.61 6.59
CA ALA A 167 -18.82 6.02 6.57
C ALA A 167 -17.85 6.91 7.35
N ASN A 168 -17.40 6.47 8.54
CA ASN A 168 -16.39 7.18 9.32
C ASN A 168 -15.05 7.25 8.57
N TYR A 169 -14.61 6.15 7.98
CA TYR A 169 -13.40 6.10 7.16
C TYR A 169 -13.50 7.01 5.93
N ALA A 170 -14.62 7.00 5.21
CA ALA A 170 -14.84 7.85 4.06
C ALA A 170 -14.76 9.35 4.39
N LYS A 171 -15.27 9.77 5.56
CA LYS A 171 -15.11 11.16 6.03
C LYS A 171 -13.65 11.52 6.24
N ALA A 172 -12.86 10.65 6.87
CA ALA A 172 -11.43 10.86 7.06
C ALA A 172 -10.68 10.91 5.71
N PHE A 173 -11.05 10.03 4.79
CA PHE A 173 -10.53 10.00 3.42
C PHE A 173 -10.80 11.32 2.67
N GLN A 174 -12.00 11.87 2.80
CA GLN A 174 -12.35 13.16 2.19
C GLN A 174 -11.49 14.30 2.75
N LEU A 175 -11.20 14.32 4.06
CA LEU A 175 -10.30 15.33 4.66
C LEU A 175 -8.87 15.18 4.12
N LEU A 176 -8.35 13.95 4.04
CA LEU A 176 -7.03 13.70 3.45
C LEU A 176 -7.00 14.15 1.99
N TYR A 177 -7.97 13.75 1.19
CA TYR A 177 -8.08 14.12 -0.22
C TYR A 177 -8.04 15.65 -0.39
N GLN A 178 -8.86 16.37 0.36
CA GLN A 178 -8.92 17.83 0.29
C GLN A 178 -7.61 18.49 0.72
N GLY A 179 -7.00 18.01 1.80
CA GLY A 179 -5.72 18.51 2.29
C GLY A 179 -4.60 18.35 1.27
N VAL A 180 -4.49 17.15 0.68
CA VAL A 180 -3.46 16.83 -0.32
C VAL A 180 -3.70 17.57 -1.63
N LYS A 181 -4.93 17.54 -2.16
CA LYS A 181 -5.23 18.13 -3.48
C LYS A 181 -5.14 19.65 -3.55
N ARG A 182 -5.13 20.33 -2.41
CA ARG A 182 -4.89 21.79 -2.38
C ARG A 182 -3.51 22.19 -2.94
N THR A 183 -2.52 21.32 -2.78
CA THR A 183 -1.12 21.62 -3.08
C THR A 183 -0.48 20.60 -4.03
N ALA A 184 -1.11 19.43 -4.23
CA ALA A 184 -0.62 18.35 -5.06
C ALA A 184 -1.76 17.75 -5.90
N SER A 185 -2.24 18.49 -6.89
CA SER A 185 -3.39 18.09 -7.72
C SER A 185 -3.19 16.76 -8.46
N THR A 186 -1.95 16.39 -8.78
CA THR A 186 -1.58 15.14 -9.45
C THR A 186 -1.41 13.95 -8.52
N SER A 187 -1.23 14.16 -7.22
CA SER A 187 -1.13 13.08 -6.24
C SER A 187 -2.43 12.27 -6.18
N LYS A 188 -2.30 10.94 -5.98
CA LYS A 188 -3.44 10.04 -5.85
C LYS A 188 -3.67 9.67 -4.39
N VAL A 189 -4.93 9.45 -4.02
CA VAL A 189 -5.33 9.01 -2.67
C VAL A 189 -5.96 7.63 -2.76
N PHE A 190 -5.58 6.74 -1.84
CA PHE A 190 -5.90 5.32 -1.86
C PHE A 190 -6.59 4.85 -0.58
N ILE A 191 -7.58 4.00 -0.71
CA ILE A 191 -8.05 3.10 0.34
C ILE A 191 -7.16 1.87 0.39
N SER A 192 -6.86 1.32 1.58
CA SER A 192 -6.08 0.09 1.74
C SER A 192 -6.97 -1.08 2.12
N LEU A 193 -6.85 -2.21 1.40
CA LEU A 193 -7.61 -3.43 1.63
C LEU A 193 -6.69 -4.66 1.65
N ASP A 194 -7.02 -5.63 2.51
CA ASP A 194 -6.37 -6.93 2.56
C ASP A 194 -6.90 -7.90 1.48
N HIS A 195 -6.33 -9.12 1.45
CA HIS A 195 -6.69 -10.18 0.50
C HIS A 195 -8.06 -10.84 0.74
N CYS A 196 -8.71 -10.56 1.87
CA CYS A 196 -10.02 -11.13 2.24
C CYS A 196 -11.14 -10.48 1.42
N TRP A 197 -11.61 -11.14 0.35
CA TRP A 197 -12.56 -10.55 -0.58
C TRP A 197 -14.03 -10.74 -0.15
N ASN A 198 -14.56 -11.97 -0.21
CA ASN A 198 -15.91 -12.29 0.30
C ASN A 198 -15.88 -12.98 1.67
N LYS A 199 -14.71 -13.26 2.21
CA LYS A 199 -14.50 -13.73 3.58
C LYS A 199 -13.95 -12.60 4.44
N ALA A 200 -14.03 -12.76 5.74
CA ALA A 200 -13.48 -11.84 6.73
C ALA A 200 -12.71 -12.65 7.77
N ASP A 201 -11.41 -12.43 7.88
CA ASP A 201 -10.58 -13.10 8.88
C ASP A 201 -10.49 -12.26 10.17
N ALA A 202 -10.26 -10.96 10.06
CA ALA A 202 -10.07 -10.06 11.19
C ALA A 202 -10.96 -8.80 11.13
N GLY A 203 -12.19 -8.93 10.67
CA GLY A 203 -13.09 -7.79 10.59
C GLY A 203 -14.20 -7.98 9.57
N PHE A 204 -14.19 -7.17 8.53
CA PHE A 204 -15.14 -7.22 7.41
C PHE A 204 -14.45 -7.79 6.16
N SER A 205 -15.26 -8.31 5.22
CA SER A 205 -14.70 -8.66 3.90
C SER A 205 -14.34 -7.38 3.14
N GLY A 206 -13.25 -7.44 2.37
CA GLY A 206 -12.76 -6.28 1.61
C GLY A 206 -13.79 -5.79 0.61
N LYS A 207 -14.51 -6.72 -0.05
CA LYS A 207 -15.59 -6.36 -0.97
C LYS A 207 -16.71 -5.57 -0.29
N ALA A 208 -17.22 -6.07 0.82
CA ALA A 208 -18.32 -5.40 1.52
C ALA A 208 -17.89 -4.02 2.06
N PHE A 209 -16.65 -3.90 2.56
CA PHE A 209 -16.13 -2.61 2.99
C PHE A 209 -16.00 -1.62 1.82
N LEU A 210 -15.49 -2.09 0.69
CA LEU A 210 -15.35 -1.28 -0.52
C LEU A 210 -16.71 -0.82 -1.06
N ASP A 211 -17.72 -1.69 -1.02
CA ASP A 211 -19.09 -1.35 -1.45
C ASP A 211 -19.67 -0.21 -0.62
N GLU A 212 -19.60 -0.29 0.70
CA GLU A 212 -20.07 0.75 1.62
C GLU A 212 -19.28 2.05 1.46
N PHE A 213 -17.95 1.96 1.36
CA PHE A 213 -17.09 3.11 1.11
C PHE A 213 -17.43 3.80 -0.22
N ALA A 214 -17.48 3.04 -1.32
CA ALA A 214 -17.77 3.59 -2.64
C ALA A 214 -19.17 4.21 -2.72
N SER A 215 -20.15 3.57 -2.10
CA SER A 215 -21.52 4.09 -2.00
C SER A 215 -21.54 5.42 -1.25
N TYR A 216 -20.89 5.49 -0.09
CA TYR A 216 -20.81 6.71 0.71
C TYR A 216 -20.08 7.84 -0.04
N MET A 217 -18.94 7.52 -0.65
CA MET A 217 -18.18 8.50 -1.46
C MET A 217 -19.01 9.02 -2.64
N ASN A 218 -19.73 8.15 -3.35
CA ASN A 218 -20.57 8.58 -4.46
C ASN A 218 -21.71 9.51 -4.02
N GLN A 219 -22.31 9.26 -2.85
CA GLN A 219 -23.41 10.08 -2.32
C GLN A 219 -22.93 11.44 -1.79
N THR A 220 -21.77 11.51 -1.19
CA THR A 220 -21.31 12.71 -0.44
C THR A 220 -20.23 13.50 -1.17
N ALA A 221 -19.44 12.86 -2.01
CA ALA A 221 -18.29 13.42 -2.69
C ALA A 221 -18.01 12.73 -4.04
N GLY A 222 -19.03 12.50 -4.86
CA GLY A 222 -18.91 11.75 -6.11
C GLY A 222 -17.92 12.32 -7.13
N TRP A 223 -17.55 13.59 -6.98
CA TRP A 223 -16.52 14.25 -7.78
C TRP A 223 -15.07 13.90 -7.40
N MET A 224 -14.86 13.33 -6.20
CA MET A 224 -13.52 12.90 -5.77
C MET A 224 -13.12 11.61 -6.48
N ASP A 225 -11.90 11.60 -7.03
CA ASP A 225 -11.23 10.38 -7.46
C ASP A 225 -10.61 9.67 -6.25
N TRP A 226 -10.72 8.34 -6.23
CA TRP A 226 -10.09 7.49 -5.22
C TRP A 226 -9.53 6.24 -5.88
N ASN A 227 -8.58 5.60 -5.23
CA ASN A 227 -7.85 4.47 -5.78
C ASN A 227 -7.70 3.38 -4.71
N VAL A 228 -7.20 2.22 -5.09
CA VAL A 228 -7.08 1.05 -4.19
C VAL A 228 -5.62 0.66 -4.02
N ASN A 229 -5.17 0.65 -2.78
CA ASN A 229 -3.95 -0.02 -2.34
C ASN A 229 -4.36 -1.41 -1.84
N TYR A 230 -4.01 -2.45 -2.59
CA TYR A 230 -4.46 -3.81 -2.33
C TYR A 230 -3.30 -4.71 -1.93
N HIS A 231 -3.52 -5.60 -0.94
CA HIS A 231 -2.52 -6.50 -0.40
C HIS A 231 -2.89 -7.97 -0.74
N PRO A 232 -2.59 -8.46 -1.95
CA PRO A 232 -3.04 -9.77 -2.44
C PRO A 232 -2.17 -10.92 -1.93
N TYR A 233 -2.00 -11.02 -0.62
CA TYR A 233 -1.26 -12.11 -0.02
C TYR A 233 -1.86 -13.48 -0.36
N SER A 234 -1.02 -14.50 -0.37
CA SER A 234 -1.47 -15.89 -0.50
C SER A 234 -2.27 -16.33 0.72
N GLN A 235 -3.19 -17.26 0.52
CA GLN A 235 -3.94 -17.88 1.61
C GLN A 235 -3.60 -19.38 1.69
N PRO A 236 -2.99 -19.84 2.79
CA PRO A 236 -2.43 -19.05 3.91
C PRO A 236 -1.18 -18.25 3.52
N LEU A 237 -0.82 -17.25 4.34
CA LEU A 237 0.35 -16.38 4.10
C LEU A 237 1.68 -17.12 3.96
N THR A 238 1.78 -18.32 4.53
CA THR A 238 2.96 -19.18 4.46
C THR A 238 3.08 -19.94 3.13
N ARG A 239 2.12 -19.78 2.21
CA ARG A 239 2.13 -20.48 0.92
C ARG A 239 2.68 -19.58 -0.19
N ASN A 240 3.79 -20.00 -0.78
CA ASN A 240 4.41 -19.25 -1.88
C ASN A 240 3.74 -19.51 -3.22
N GLU A 241 3.33 -20.76 -3.48
CA GLU A 241 2.73 -21.17 -4.76
C GLU A 241 1.29 -20.65 -4.86
N PHE A 242 1.12 -19.35 -5.02
CA PHE A 242 -0.21 -18.73 -5.15
C PHE A 242 -0.99 -19.27 -6.35
N TRP A 243 -0.30 -19.75 -7.40
CA TRP A 243 -0.90 -20.40 -8.58
C TRP A 243 -1.54 -21.76 -8.29
N SER A 244 -1.19 -22.35 -7.15
CA SER A 244 -1.63 -23.71 -6.72
C SER A 244 -2.08 -23.69 -5.25
N ASP A 245 -3.07 -22.89 -4.91
CA ASP A 245 -3.50 -22.58 -3.53
C ASP A 245 -4.64 -23.48 -3.00
N ASN A 246 -4.80 -24.68 -3.55
CA ASN A 246 -5.81 -25.66 -3.14
C ASN A 246 -7.27 -25.12 -3.12
N GLY A 247 -7.58 -24.19 -4.02
CA GLY A 247 -8.93 -23.64 -4.18
C GLY A 247 -9.28 -22.52 -3.19
N ASN A 248 -8.31 -21.98 -2.45
CA ASN A 248 -8.53 -20.78 -1.62
C ASN A 248 -8.89 -19.56 -2.48
N THR A 249 -8.31 -19.44 -3.67
CA THR A 249 -8.72 -18.47 -4.69
C THR A 249 -9.34 -19.19 -5.88
N VAL A 250 -10.51 -18.76 -6.30
CA VAL A 250 -11.23 -19.30 -7.47
C VAL A 250 -11.41 -18.21 -8.53
N SER A 251 -11.67 -18.64 -9.77
CA SER A 251 -11.83 -17.76 -10.94
C SER A 251 -13.25 -17.19 -11.05
N GLY A 252 -13.84 -16.72 -9.99
CA GLY A 252 -15.20 -16.19 -10.04
C GLY A 252 -15.47 -15.18 -8.93
N THR A 253 -16.51 -14.37 -9.11
CA THR A 253 -16.92 -13.32 -8.18
C THR A 253 -17.22 -13.82 -6.77
N GLY A 254 -17.48 -15.12 -6.61
CA GLY A 254 -17.70 -15.79 -5.32
C GLY A 254 -16.41 -16.20 -4.58
N THR A 255 -15.21 -15.84 -5.09
CA THR A 255 -13.95 -16.17 -4.41
C THR A 255 -13.93 -15.60 -2.98
N GLY A 256 -13.40 -16.39 -2.03
CA GLY A 256 -13.23 -15.92 -0.65
C GLY A 256 -12.09 -14.92 -0.52
N TYR A 257 -11.02 -15.16 -1.26
CA TYR A 257 -9.76 -14.39 -1.22
C TYR A 257 -9.32 -13.99 -2.62
N ILE A 258 -8.58 -12.87 -2.71
CA ILE A 258 -7.90 -12.46 -3.93
C ILE A 258 -6.40 -12.41 -3.65
N SER A 259 -5.64 -13.26 -4.37
CA SER A 259 -4.19 -13.21 -4.46
C SER A 259 -3.75 -12.77 -5.87
N MET A 260 -2.46 -12.82 -6.17
CA MET A 260 -2.00 -12.54 -7.54
C MET A 260 -2.57 -13.52 -8.57
N LYS A 261 -3.02 -14.73 -8.17
CA LYS A 261 -3.63 -15.72 -9.07
C LYS A 261 -4.91 -15.23 -9.75
N ASN A 262 -5.72 -14.48 -9.03
CA ASN A 262 -7.05 -14.04 -9.47
C ASN A 262 -7.28 -12.54 -9.30
N ILE A 263 -6.22 -11.75 -9.34
CA ILE A 263 -6.25 -10.28 -9.12
C ILE A 263 -7.16 -9.55 -10.11
N GLN A 264 -7.41 -10.12 -11.29
CA GLN A 264 -8.32 -9.56 -12.27
C GLN A 264 -9.76 -9.44 -11.71
N ILE A 265 -10.16 -10.29 -10.74
CA ILE A 265 -11.48 -10.16 -10.09
C ILE A 265 -11.64 -8.80 -9.42
N LEU A 266 -10.59 -8.29 -8.77
CA LEU A 266 -10.60 -6.94 -8.20
C LEU A 266 -10.71 -5.90 -9.32
N THR A 267 -9.88 -6.01 -10.36
CA THR A 267 -9.84 -4.99 -11.42
C THR A 267 -11.12 -4.94 -12.24
N ASP A 268 -11.73 -6.11 -12.55
CA ASP A 268 -13.03 -6.20 -13.21
C ASP A 268 -14.16 -5.65 -12.32
N TYR A 269 -14.04 -5.88 -11.01
CA TYR A 269 -15.01 -5.33 -10.06
C TYR A 269 -14.93 -3.79 -9.98
N LEU A 270 -13.73 -3.21 -9.99
CA LEU A 270 -13.56 -1.75 -10.04
C LEU A 270 -14.14 -1.15 -11.32
N GLU A 271 -14.00 -1.83 -12.46
CA GLU A 271 -14.65 -1.42 -13.72
C GLU A 271 -16.18 -1.41 -13.59
N SER A 272 -16.75 -2.41 -12.95
CA SER A 272 -18.19 -2.46 -12.69
C SER A 272 -18.67 -1.34 -11.76
N LEU A 273 -17.86 -0.95 -10.76
CA LEU A 273 -18.14 0.19 -9.89
C LEU A 273 -18.06 1.51 -10.66
N GLU A 274 -17.05 1.71 -11.51
CA GLU A 274 -16.94 2.88 -12.37
C GLU A 274 -18.19 3.04 -13.25
N ALA A 275 -18.61 1.96 -13.91
CA ALA A 275 -19.83 1.97 -14.73
C ALA A 275 -21.07 2.29 -13.90
N SER A 276 -21.20 1.71 -12.70
CA SER A 276 -22.35 1.91 -11.80
C SER A 276 -22.48 3.35 -11.30
N TYR A 277 -21.35 4.04 -11.09
CA TYR A 277 -21.31 5.41 -10.60
C TYR A 277 -21.03 6.46 -11.69
N GLY A 278 -21.06 6.07 -12.97
CA GLY A 278 -20.84 6.98 -14.09
C GLY A 278 -19.44 7.60 -14.10
N LYS A 279 -18.45 6.89 -13.58
CA LYS A 279 -17.04 7.30 -13.61
C LYS A 279 -16.40 6.90 -14.95
N THR A 280 -15.32 7.58 -15.30
CA THR A 280 -14.54 7.20 -16.49
C THR A 280 -13.91 5.83 -16.29
N GLU A 281 -13.97 4.96 -17.28
CA GLU A 281 -13.32 3.67 -17.31
C GLU A 281 -11.81 3.83 -17.05
N GLY A 282 -11.26 3.00 -16.17
CA GLY A 282 -9.85 3.03 -15.78
C GLY A 282 -9.46 4.18 -14.84
N SER A 283 -10.42 4.97 -14.35
CA SER A 283 -10.15 6.08 -13.42
C SER A 283 -9.75 5.60 -12.02
N ILE A 284 -10.27 4.46 -11.56
CA ILE A 284 -9.89 3.86 -10.28
C ILE A 284 -8.65 2.99 -10.53
N ARG A 285 -7.51 3.43 -10.04
CA ARG A 285 -6.22 2.75 -10.18
C ARG A 285 -5.95 1.82 -9.00
N VAL A 286 -5.09 0.84 -9.22
CA VAL A 286 -4.65 -0.11 -8.19
C VAL A 286 -3.14 -0.02 -8.04
N ILE A 287 -2.66 -0.01 -6.79
CA ILE A 287 -1.30 -0.40 -6.47
C ILE A 287 -1.36 -1.69 -5.63
N ILE A 288 -0.47 -2.62 -5.93
CA ILE A 288 -0.18 -3.72 -5.03
C ILE A 288 0.81 -3.15 -4.03
N GLY A 289 0.30 -2.68 -2.88
CA GLY A 289 1.10 -1.90 -1.94
C GLY A 289 1.88 -2.73 -0.94
N GLU A 290 1.44 -3.97 -0.74
CA GLU A 290 2.13 -4.89 0.14
C GLU A 290 1.86 -6.33 -0.27
N LEU A 291 2.90 -7.10 -0.49
CA LEU A 291 2.87 -8.55 -0.53
C LEU A 291 4.29 -9.10 -0.34
N GLY A 292 4.35 -10.36 0.04
CA GLY A 292 5.61 -11.09 0.14
C GLY A 292 5.36 -12.59 0.14
N TYR A 293 6.39 -13.35 -0.14
CA TYR A 293 6.38 -14.80 -0.15
C TYR A 293 7.48 -15.30 0.76
N THR A 294 7.18 -16.28 1.63
CA THR A 294 8.10 -16.70 2.68
C THR A 294 9.09 -17.75 2.19
N ALA A 295 10.39 -17.53 2.45
CA ALA A 295 11.42 -18.55 2.28
C ALA A 295 12.53 -18.38 3.29
N LYS A 296 12.91 -19.47 3.95
CA LYS A 296 14.11 -19.49 4.79
C LYS A 296 15.36 -19.61 3.93
N ALA A 297 16.36 -18.80 4.23
CA ALA A 297 17.66 -18.85 3.56
C ALA A 297 18.26 -20.28 3.57
N GLY A 298 18.77 -20.72 2.44
CA GLY A 298 19.34 -22.04 2.25
C GLY A 298 18.33 -23.20 2.16
N GLN A 299 17.02 -22.92 2.10
CA GLN A 299 15.97 -23.94 2.02
C GLN A 299 15.38 -24.06 0.59
N LYS A 300 14.60 -25.13 0.38
CA LYS A 300 14.00 -25.43 -0.94
C LYS A 300 12.97 -24.38 -1.39
N ASP A 301 12.34 -23.70 -0.47
CA ASP A 301 11.32 -22.69 -0.69
C ASP A 301 11.86 -21.39 -1.30
N GLU A 302 13.19 -21.18 -1.37
CA GLU A 302 13.76 -20.05 -2.11
C GLU A 302 13.40 -20.05 -3.59
N ASP A 303 13.32 -21.22 -4.24
CA ASP A 303 12.89 -21.30 -5.63
C ASP A 303 11.43 -20.90 -5.82
N THR A 304 10.56 -21.31 -4.90
CA THR A 304 9.15 -20.93 -4.93
C THR A 304 8.94 -19.45 -4.59
N GLN A 305 9.72 -18.89 -3.65
CA GLN A 305 9.71 -17.44 -3.37
C GLN A 305 10.12 -16.64 -4.62
N ALA A 306 11.21 -17.02 -5.25
CA ALA A 306 11.73 -16.36 -6.46
C ALA A 306 10.72 -16.42 -7.60
N ALA A 307 10.16 -17.62 -7.88
CA ALA A 307 9.12 -17.81 -8.87
C ALA A 307 7.88 -16.97 -8.59
N ALA A 308 7.43 -16.93 -7.33
CA ALA A 308 6.23 -16.21 -6.94
C ALA A 308 6.39 -14.70 -7.09
N LEU A 309 7.54 -14.14 -6.68
CA LEU A 309 7.83 -12.71 -6.86
C LEU A 309 7.81 -12.32 -8.33
N GLY A 310 8.49 -13.07 -9.18
CA GLY A 310 8.57 -12.74 -10.60
C GLY A 310 7.27 -12.99 -11.36
N TYR A 311 6.58 -14.10 -11.10
CA TYR A 311 5.29 -14.38 -11.72
C TYR A 311 4.22 -13.37 -11.31
N GLY A 312 4.17 -13.00 -10.02
CA GLY A 312 3.28 -11.95 -9.54
C GLY A 312 3.57 -10.58 -10.19
N TYR A 313 4.85 -10.24 -10.38
CA TYR A 313 5.24 -9.03 -11.10
C TYR A 313 4.75 -9.04 -12.55
N TYR A 314 4.93 -10.15 -13.27
CA TYR A 314 4.44 -10.24 -14.65
C TYR A 314 2.92 -10.12 -14.73
N ILE A 315 2.17 -10.76 -13.82
CA ILE A 315 0.71 -10.58 -13.75
C ILE A 315 0.35 -9.09 -13.55
N ALA A 316 1.05 -8.39 -12.65
CA ALA A 316 0.81 -6.97 -12.40
C ALA A 316 1.15 -6.10 -13.63
N MET A 317 2.24 -6.40 -14.32
CA MET A 317 2.68 -5.68 -15.51
C MET A 317 1.70 -5.76 -16.68
N PHE A 318 1.05 -6.91 -16.85
CA PHE A 318 0.08 -7.11 -17.93
C PHE A 318 -1.38 -6.87 -17.52
N ASN A 319 -1.61 -6.34 -16.33
CA ASN A 319 -2.91 -5.79 -15.92
C ASN A 319 -2.88 -4.26 -16.01
N SER A 320 -3.59 -3.69 -16.98
CA SER A 320 -3.55 -2.27 -17.30
C SER A 320 -4.01 -1.35 -16.16
N ARG A 321 -4.71 -1.89 -15.14
CA ARG A 321 -5.22 -1.13 -14.00
C ARG A 321 -4.22 -1.05 -12.84
N ILE A 322 -3.16 -1.88 -12.84
CA ILE A 322 -2.16 -1.93 -11.77
C ILE A 322 -0.98 -1.00 -12.11
N ASP A 323 -0.77 0.02 -11.27
CA ASP A 323 0.28 1.02 -11.45
C ASP A 323 1.61 0.63 -10.79
N ALA A 324 1.58 -0.20 -9.74
CA ALA A 324 2.76 -0.61 -8.99
C ALA A 324 2.62 -2.00 -8.37
N TYR A 325 3.76 -2.69 -8.26
CA TYR A 325 3.93 -3.97 -7.59
C TYR A 325 5.00 -3.80 -6.51
N ILE A 326 4.58 -3.62 -5.27
CA ILE A 326 5.43 -3.26 -4.14
C ILE A 326 5.56 -4.47 -3.22
N VAL A 327 6.79 -4.96 -3.05
CA VAL A 327 7.06 -6.14 -2.25
C VAL A 327 7.60 -5.78 -0.87
N ARG A 328 7.39 -6.66 0.07
CA ARG A 328 7.99 -6.71 1.38
C ARG A 328 8.94 -7.91 1.41
N ALA A 329 10.24 -7.78 1.73
CA ALA A 329 11.05 -6.62 2.02
C ALA A 329 12.47 -6.84 1.47
N TYR A 330 13.41 -5.91 1.69
CA TYR A 330 14.81 -6.14 1.31
C TYR A 330 15.48 -7.16 2.23
N VAL A 331 15.32 -7.01 3.55
CA VAL A 331 15.84 -7.92 4.58
C VAL A 331 14.67 -8.47 5.40
N ASP A 332 14.74 -9.71 5.84
CA ASP A 332 13.77 -10.34 6.72
C ASP A 332 13.53 -9.50 7.98
N ASP A 333 12.28 -9.21 8.29
CA ASP A 333 11.88 -8.48 9.49
C ASP A 333 11.86 -9.39 10.72
N SER A 334 12.22 -8.85 11.91
CA SER A 334 12.30 -9.63 13.14
C SER A 334 10.95 -10.07 13.68
N GLU A 335 9.92 -9.25 13.54
CA GLU A 335 8.57 -9.56 14.03
C GLU A 335 7.91 -10.59 13.11
N GLU A 336 8.08 -10.42 11.79
CA GLU A 336 7.57 -11.37 10.79
C GLU A 336 8.21 -12.74 10.91
N THR A 337 9.53 -12.80 11.08
CA THR A 337 10.24 -14.10 11.27
C THR A 337 9.81 -14.81 12.54
N SER A 338 9.43 -14.09 13.60
CA SER A 338 8.87 -14.68 14.82
C SER A 338 7.53 -15.37 14.57
N SER A 339 6.79 -14.93 13.55
CA SER A 339 5.51 -15.50 13.08
C SER A 339 5.71 -16.52 11.94
N GLY A 340 6.95 -16.84 11.57
CA GLY A 340 7.27 -17.79 10.51
C GLY A 340 7.28 -17.23 9.10
N LEU A 341 7.25 -15.89 8.94
CA LEU A 341 7.29 -15.20 7.65
C LEU A 341 8.70 -14.65 7.39
N TYR A 342 9.35 -15.15 6.35
CA TYR A 342 10.70 -14.79 5.92
C TYR A 342 10.62 -14.13 4.54
N LEU A 343 10.12 -12.89 4.49
CA LEU A 343 9.70 -12.23 3.25
C LEU A 343 10.83 -11.51 2.52
N GLY A 344 11.96 -11.27 3.18
CA GLY A 344 13.10 -10.53 2.62
C GLY A 344 13.76 -11.22 1.43
N LEU A 345 14.44 -10.41 0.61
CA LEU A 345 15.39 -10.87 -0.41
C LEU A 345 16.70 -11.36 0.24
N PHE A 346 16.98 -10.86 1.43
CA PHE A 346 18.07 -11.30 2.31
C PHE A 346 17.49 -11.77 3.64
N ASP A 347 18.19 -12.71 4.28
CA ASP A 347 17.92 -12.99 5.68
C ASP A 347 18.55 -11.93 6.62
N ARG A 348 18.31 -12.03 7.92
CA ARG A 348 18.85 -11.09 8.92
C ARG A 348 20.36 -11.13 9.09
N SER A 349 21.03 -12.15 8.55
CA SER A 349 22.49 -12.26 8.47
C SER A 349 23.04 -11.80 7.13
N TYR A 350 22.19 -11.21 6.29
CA TYR A 350 22.51 -10.79 4.92
C TYR A 350 22.91 -11.95 4.00
N TYR A 351 22.42 -13.16 4.26
CA TYR A 351 22.48 -14.24 3.27
C TYR A 351 21.52 -13.91 2.12
N LYS A 352 22.05 -13.87 0.91
CA LYS A 352 21.30 -13.55 -0.32
C LYS A 352 20.45 -14.74 -0.74
N LYS A 353 19.12 -14.55 -0.77
CA LYS A 353 18.19 -15.56 -1.28
C LYS A 353 18.12 -15.51 -2.81
N LYS A 354 17.64 -16.58 -3.47
CA LYS A 354 17.47 -16.64 -4.94
C LYS A 354 16.52 -15.56 -5.47
N SER A 355 15.55 -15.18 -4.68
CA SER A 355 14.59 -14.10 -4.99
C SER A 355 15.25 -12.74 -5.23
N TYR A 356 16.45 -12.49 -4.68
CA TYR A 356 17.17 -11.25 -4.93
C TYR A 356 17.53 -11.07 -6.41
N ASP A 357 18.16 -12.07 -7.01
CA ASP A 357 18.59 -11.96 -8.41
C ASP A 357 17.38 -11.85 -9.35
N VAL A 358 16.32 -12.61 -9.08
CA VAL A 358 15.05 -12.48 -9.80
C VAL A 358 14.49 -11.05 -9.67
N TYR A 359 14.30 -10.57 -8.44
CA TYR A 359 13.70 -9.26 -8.22
C TYR A 359 14.53 -8.12 -8.85
N LYS A 360 15.86 -8.19 -8.72
CA LYS A 360 16.77 -7.21 -9.31
C LYS A 360 16.55 -7.07 -10.83
N HIS A 361 16.38 -8.18 -11.54
CA HIS A 361 16.32 -8.21 -13.00
C HIS A 361 14.89 -8.22 -13.59
N LEU A 362 13.82 -8.15 -12.78
CA LEU A 362 12.44 -8.24 -13.27
C LEU A 362 12.08 -7.23 -14.36
N ASP A 363 12.67 -6.04 -14.33
CA ASP A 363 12.38 -4.93 -15.24
C ASP A 363 13.58 -4.56 -16.15
N THR A 364 14.52 -5.49 -16.32
CA THR A 364 15.67 -5.35 -17.20
C THR A 364 15.54 -6.20 -18.46
N VAL A 365 16.44 -5.99 -19.42
CA VAL A 365 16.54 -6.84 -20.64
C VAL A 365 16.79 -8.31 -20.32
N GLN A 366 17.30 -8.64 -19.12
CA GLN A 366 17.59 -9.99 -18.66
C GLN A 366 16.40 -10.65 -17.93
N SER A 367 15.27 -9.99 -17.83
CA SER A 367 14.11 -10.46 -17.05
C SER A 367 13.74 -11.92 -17.36
N LEU A 368 13.68 -12.26 -18.64
CA LEU A 368 13.34 -13.64 -19.06
C LEU A 368 14.44 -14.66 -18.73
N ASP A 369 15.73 -14.26 -18.74
CA ASP A 369 16.83 -15.16 -18.38
C ASP A 369 16.71 -15.64 -16.93
N TYR A 370 16.26 -14.74 -16.04
CA TYR A 370 16.04 -15.04 -14.64
C TYR A 370 14.70 -15.73 -14.36
N MET A 371 13.67 -15.53 -15.20
CA MET A 371 12.34 -16.06 -14.95
C MET A 371 12.03 -17.37 -15.66
N ASN A 372 12.57 -17.61 -16.87
CA ASN A 372 12.30 -18.86 -17.62
C ASN A 372 12.68 -20.14 -16.88
N PRO A 373 13.74 -20.18 -16.04
CA PRO A 373 14.04 -21.38 -15.25
C PRO A 373 12.89 -21.83 -14.32
N TYR A 374 11.97 -20.92 -13.96
CA TYR A 374 10.85 -21.22 -13.06
C TYR A 374 9.56 -21.64 -13.77
N LEU A 375 9.50 -21.64 -15.10
CA LEU A 375 8.31 -22.07 -15.86
C LEU A 375 7.81 -23.45 -15.46
N SER A 376 8.71 -24.42 -15.32
CA SER A 376 8.36 -25.78 -14.91
C SER A 376 7.81 -25.85 -13.48
N LEU A 377 8.31 -25.01 -12.58
CA LEU A 377 7.84 -24.92 -11.20
C LEU A 377 6.42 -24.33 -11.13
N VAL A 378 6.12 -23.35 -11.98
CA VAL A 378 4.78 -22.78 -12.14
C VAL A 378 3.82 -23.76 -12.84
N GLY A 379 4.35 -24.77 -13.53
CA GLY A 379 3.57 -25.71 -14.30
C GLY A 379 3.14 -25.18 -15.68
N ALA A 380 3.91 -24.22 -16.23
CA ALA A 380 3.62 -23.54 -17.48
C ALA A 380 4.63 -23.92 -18.58
N GLY A 381 4.18 -23.98 -19.82
CA GLY A 381 5.06 -24.15 -20.99
C GLY A 381 5.67 -22.83 -21.46
N SER A 382 4.98 -21.72 -21.22
CA SER A 382 5.44 -20.36 -21.50
C SER A 382 4.64 -19.36 -20.64
N TRP A 383 5.12 -18.12 -20.52
CA TRP A 383 4.42 -17.06 -19.77
C TRP A 383 3.13 -16.65 -20.45
N GLU A 384 3.06 -16.67 -21.77
CA GLU A 384 1.83 -16.42 -22.56
C GLU A 384 0.71 -17.41 -22.23
N SER A 385 1.06 -18.63 -21.81
CA SER A 385 0.05 -19.65 -21.47
C SER A 385 -0.64 -19.41 -20.13
N VAL A 386 -0.06 -18.59 -19.26
CA VAL A 386 -0.53 -18.39 -17.88
C VAL A 386 -0.77 -16.94 -17.51
N ILE A 387 -0.38 -15.98 -18.35
CA ILE A 387 -0.60 -14.55 -18.15
C ILE A 387 -1.33 -13.97 -19.36
N PRO A 388 -2.60 -13.56 -19.20
CA PRO A 388 -3.36 -12.96 -20.28
C PRO A 388 -2.64 -11.72 -20.85
N GLY A 389 -2.44 -11.69 -22.17
CA GLY A 389 -1.83 -10.55 -22.85
C GLY A 389 -0.33 -10.41 -22.65
N PHE A 390 0.35 -11.41 -22.09
CA PHE A 390 1.80 -11.39 -21.97
C PHE A 390 2.47 -11.20 -23.34
N ASP A 391 3.42 -10.30 -23.38
CA ASP A 391 4.21 -9.98 -24.55
C ASP A 391 5.63 -9.63 -24.09
N ALA A 392 6.57 -10.50 -24.37
CA ALA A 392 7.98 -10.32 -23.96
C ALA A 392 8.58 -9.01 -24.48
N GLY A 393 8.12 -8.52 -25.65
CA GLY A 393 8.55 -7.25 -26.22
C GLY A 393 8.07 -5.99 -25.46
N LYS A 394 7.14 -6.17 -24.53
CA LYS A 394 6.60 -5.08 -23.65
C LYS A 394 7.17 -5.12 -22.24
N LEU A 395 8.01 -6.08 -21.91
CA LEU A 395 8.71 -6.06 -20.62
C LEU A 395 9.61 -4.82 -20.55
N PRO A 396 9.69 -4.16 -19.38
CA PRO A 396 10.59 -3.04 -19.21
C PRO A 396 12.05 -3.47 -19.48
N ALA A 397 12.83 -2.54 -20.01
CA ALA A 397 14.24 -2.72 -20.28
C ALA A 397 15.03 -1.60 -19.59
N VAL A 398 14.99 -1.59 -18.27
CA VAL A 398 15.75 -0.62 -17.47
C VAL A 398 17.22 -1.05 -17.47
N ASP A 399 18.12 -0.12 -17.81
CA ASP A 399 19.55 -0.30 -17.62
C ASP A 399 19.95 0.16 -16.21
N PHE A 400 20.76 -0.65 -15.52
CA PHE A 400 21.33 -0.33 -14.21
C PHE A 400 22.75 0.21 -14.33
#